data_0855c7d012e9a7e569fae0f8640e12e5
#
_entry.id   0855c7d012e9a7e569fae0f8640e12e5
#
_cell.length_a   1.000
_cell.length_b   1.000
_cell.length_c   1.000
_cell.angle_alpha   90.00
_cell.angle_beta   90.00
_cell.angle_gamma   90.00
#
_symmetry.space_group_name_H-M   'P 1'
#
loop_
_entity.id
_entity.type
_entity.pdbx_description
1 polymer ?
#
loop_
_entity_poly.entity_id
_entity_poly.type
_entity_poly.pdbx_seq_one_letter_code
_entity_poly.pdbx_strand_id
1 'polypeptide(L)'
;MRIVITGGAGFIGSHVVEKVLERGWEPIVVDDLSAGSVQNLPEGVFLLKADVRDLDQWVPAVGSADAVIHLAAQINVAVSEKEPMRDTAINVLGTVAALEAARHLGARAFRLASSAAVYGDNPRLPLREEEIPAPFSHYGLNKWIAEQYVDYYRRVHQVPATILRLANVYGPRQRTQGEGGVVAIFTEALVRGQPIQIDGDGQQTRDFVFVGDVAEAFLHRLGEAEGDVYNVATAREVTINQLWERLRQLKNDRSPAPRYGPPRAGDIRFSRLATEKAGAWGFWAKTPLDEGLSRTWEDFRHRN
;
A
#
# COMPACT_ATOMS: atom_id res chain seq x y z
N MET A 1 20.16 -7.93 -8.55
CA MET A 1 19.96 -7.60 -7.11
C MET A 1 19.07 -8.67 -6.49
N ARG A 2 19.35 -9.05 -5.25
CA ARG A 2 18.48 -9.91 -4.43
C ARG A 2 17.63 -9.02 -3.52
N ILE A 3 16.32 -9.08 -3.66
CA ILE A 3 15.38 -8.19 -2.99
C ILE A 3 14.47 -9.01 -2.08
N VAL A 4 14.54 -8.78 -0.78
CA VAL A 4 13.56 -9.33 0.17
C VAL A 4 12.31 -8.45 0.15
N ILE A 5 11.15 -9.10 -0.01
CA ILE A 5 9.84 -8.44 -0.05
C ILE A 5 8.97 -9.08 1.02
N THR A 6 8.85 -8.42 2.17
CA THR A 6 7.91 -8.88 3.21
C THR A 6 6.48 -8.49 2.82
N GLY A 7 5.52 -9.38 3.03
CA GLY A 7 4.16 -9.18 2.50
C GLY A 7 4.08 -9.30 0.98
N GLY A 8 5.05 -10.00 0.36
CA GLY A 8 5.17 -10.12 -1.09
C GLY A 8 4.06 -10.90 -1.76
N ALA A 9 3.34 -11.77 -1.05
CA ALA A 9 2.18 -12.50 -1.55
C ALA A 9 0.86 -11.68 -1.44
N GLY A 10 0.93 -10.49 -0.85
CA GLY A 10 -0.19 -9.55 -0.71
C GLY A 10 -0.50 -8.79 -1.99
N PHE A 11 -1.48 -7.85 -1.90
CA PHE A 11 -1.91 -7.01 -3.02
C PHE A 11 -0.76 -6.21 -3.64
N ILE A 12 -0.16 -5.27 -2.91
CA ILE A 12 0.92 -4.42 -3.43
C ILE A 12 2.18 -5.27 -3.67
N GLY A 13 2.49 -6.16 -2.72
CA GLY A 13 3.72 -6.96 -2.74
C GLY A 13 3.86 -7.82 -3.99
N SER A 14 2.78 -8.43 -4.46
CA SER A 14 2.82 -9.25 -5.66
C SER A 14 3.13 -8.47 -6.95
N HIS A 15 2.69 -7.22 -7.03
CA HIS A 15 3.08 -6.33 -8.13
C HIS A 15 4.54 -5.88 -8.03
N VAL A 16 5.05 -5.67 -6.80
CA VAL A 16 6.49 -5.39 -6.61
C VAL A 16 7.32 -6.61 -7.03
N VAL A 17 6.91 -7.83 -6.68
CA VAL A 17 7.57 -9.08 -7.11
C VAL A 17 7.67 -9.16 -8.64
N GLU A 18 6.57 -8.91 -9.35
CA GLU A 18 6.58 -8.89 -10.82
C GLU A 18 7.58 -7.87 -11.37
N LYS A 19 7.56 -6.65 -10.81
CA LYS A 19 8.47 -5.59 -11.25
C LYS A 19 9.94 -5.87 -10.94
N VAL A 20 10.23 -6.60 -9.89
CA VAL A 20 11.58 -7.10 -9.57
C VAL A 20 12.04 -8.10 -10.62
N LEU A 21 11.19 -9.07 -10.98
CA LEU A 21 11.46 -10.05 -12.04
C LEU A 21 11.65 -9.39 -13.42
N GLU A 22 10.78 -8.41 -13.78
CA GLU A 22 10.90 -7.64 -15.04
C GLU A 22 12.25 -6.94 -15.18
N ARG A 23 12.92 -6.59 -14.06
CA ARG A 23 14.27 -6.01 -14.03
C ARG A 23 15.39 -7.04 -14.07
N GLY A 24 15.06 -8.34 -14.14
CA GLY A 24 16.02 -9.42 -14.03
C GLY A 24 16.65 -9.55 -12.64
N TRP A 25 15.95 -9.06 -11.60
CA TRP A 25 16.39 -9.20 -10.21
C TRP A 25 15.71 -10.40 -9.56
N GLU A 26 16.26 -10.86 -8.44
CA GLU A 26 15.80 -12.03 -7.69
C GLU A 26 14.89 -11.59 -6.52
N PRO A 27 13.57 -11.81 -6.56
CA PRO A 27 12.70 -11.56 -5.43
C PRO A 27 12.76 -12.73 -4.44
N ILE A 28 12.83 -12.41 -3.15
CA ILE A 28 12.67 -13.36 -2.04
C ILE A 28 11.48 -12.89 -1.23
N VAL A 29 10.39 -13.65 -1.25
CA VAL A 29 9.16 -13.29 -0.55
C VAL A 29 9.15 -13.87 0.85
N VAL A 30 8.85 -13.04 1.85
CA VAL A 30 8.55 -13.44 3.24
C VAL A 30 7.11 -13.04 3.53
N ASP A 31 6.23 -14.03 3.75
CA ASP A 31 4.79 -13.80 3.92
C ASP A 31 4.18 -14.92 4.79
N ASP A 32 3.37 -14.59 5.78
CA ASP A 32 2.68 -15.57 6.61
C ASP A 32 1.41 -16.13 5.95
N LEU A 33 1.01 -15.55 4.82
CA LEU A 33 -0.19 -15.86 4.03
C LEU A 33 -1.51 -15.59 4.79
N SER A 34 -1.48 -14.78 5.85
CA SER A 34 -2.69 -14.40 6.58
C SER A 34 -3.65 -13.53 5.74
N ALA A 35 -3.10 -12.67 4.90
CA ALA A 35 -3.83 -11.85 3.92
C ALA A 35 -3.37 -12.08 2.49
N GLY A 36 -2.14 -12.54 2.27
CA GLY A 36 -1.57 -12.90 0.98
C GLY A 36 -2.10 -14.21 0.39
N SER A 37 -1.72 -14.50 -0.86
CA SER A 37 -1.99 -15.78 -1.52
C SER A 37 -0.81 -16.17 -2.40
N VAL A 38 -0.42 -17.45 -2.36
CA VAL A 38 0.59 -18.00 -3.27
C VAL A 38 0.20 -17.81 -4.74
N GLN A 39 -1.10 -17.81 -5.03
CA GLN A 39 -1.63 -17.58 -6.39
C GLN A 39 -1.34 -16.17 -6.94
N ASN A 40 -0.99 -15.22 -6.09
CA ASN A 40 -0.59 -13.89 -6.53
C ASN A 40 0.85 -13.82 -7.02
N LEU A 41 1.64 -14.87 -6.76
CA LEU A 41 3.06 -14.92 -7.09
C LEU A 41 3.28 -15.61 -8.44
N PRO A 42 4.18 -15.10 -9.29
CA PRO A 42 4.63 -15.82 -10.46
C PRO A 42 5.27 -17.19 -10.08
N GLU A 43 5.17 -18.15 -10.99
CA GLU A 43 5.77 -19.47 -10.81
C GLU A 43 7.30 -19.38 -10.59
N GLY A 44 7.82 -20.17 -9.65
CA GLY A 44 9.25 -20.22 -9.36
C GLY A 44 9.77 -19.14 -8.40
N VAL A 45 8.91 -18.22 -7.92
CA VAL A 45 9.32 -17.24 -6.92
C VAL A 45 9.60 -17.91 -5.58
N PHE A 46 10.76 -17.62 -5.00
CA PHE A 46 11.13 -18.16 -3.70
C PHE A 46 10.30 -17.53 -2.58
N LEU A 47 9.44 -18.34 -1.96
CA LEU A 47 8.55 -17.95 -0.87
C LEU A 47 8.98 -18.62 0.43
N LEU A 48 9.26 -17.82 1.45
CA LEU A 48 9.40 -18.24 2.83
C LEU A 48 8.10 -17.92 3.57
N LYS A 49 7.35 -18.97 3.93
CA LYS A 49 6.14 -18.82 4.73
C LYS A 49 6.52 -18.61 6.18
N ALA A 50 6.59 -17.35 6.60
CA ALA A 50 7.02 -16.96 7.94
C ALA A 50 6.37 -15.65 8.38
N ASP A 51 6.21 -15.48 9.69
CA ASP A 51 5.92 -14.18 10.28
C ASP A 51 7.16 -13.30 10.17
N VAL A 52 7.01 -12.06 9.71
CA VAL A 52 8.14 -11.11 9.57
C VAL A 52 8.88 -10.88 10.89
N ARG A 53 8.22 -11.06 12.03
CA ARG A 53 8.76 -10.88 13.38
C ARG A 53 9.67 -12.03 13.84
N ASP A 54 9.57 -13.18 13.21
CA ASP A 54 10.34 -14.37 13.55
C ASP A 54 11.61 -14.46 12.68
N LEU A 55 12.59 -13.62 13.02
CA LEU A 55 13.85 -13.49 12.27
C LEU A 55 14.63 -14.81 12.17
N ASP A 56 14.62 -15.61 13.20
CA ASP A 56 15.35 -16.89 13.27
C ASP A 56 14.79 -17.89 12.24
N GLN A 57 13.53 -17.75 11.88
CA GLN A 57 12.87 -18.64 10.91
C GLN A 57 13.26 -18.32 9.46
N TRP A 58 13.49 -17.04 9.11
CA TRP A 58 13.65 -16.70 7.70
C TRP A 58 14.97 -16.01 7.32
N VAL A 59 15.61 -15.24 8.22
CA VAL A 59 16.86 -14.55 7.90
C VAL A 59 18.00 -15.51 7.53
N PRO A 60 18.22 -16.63 8.24
CA PRO A 60 19.26 -17.60 7.86
C PRO A 60 19.02 -18.23 6.48
N ALA A 61 17.74 -18.46 6.10
CA ALA A 61 17.39 -19.03 4.80
C ALA A 61 17.62 -18.03 3.64
N VAL A 62 17.55 -16.73 3.90
CA VAL A 62 17.86 -15.68 2.93
C VAL A 62 19.38 -15.53 2.75
N GLY A 63 20.14 -15.54 3.83
CA GLY A 63 21.59 -15.39 3.85
C GLY A 63 22.09 -13.96 3.59
N SER A 64 21.78 -13.35 2.45
CA SER A 64 22.12 -11.96 2.13
C SER A 64 21.10 -11.34 1.19
N ALA A 65 20.95 -10.02 1.23
CA ALA A 65 20.08 -9.27 0.32
C ALA A 65 20.66 -7.89 -0.01
N ASP A 66 20.41 -7.41 -1.24
CA ASP A 66 20.78 -6.05 -1.64
C ASP A 66 19.81 -5.01 -1.09
N ALA A 67 18.52 -5.37 -0.95
CA ALA A 67 17.50 -4.50 -0.41
C ALA A 67 16.40 -5.27 0.31
N VAL A 68 15.70 -4.56 1.22
CA VAL A 68 14.48 -5.03 1.88
C VAL A 68 13.34 -4.06 1.58
N ILE A 69 12.23 -4.56 1.03
CA ILE A 69 10.99 -3.84 0.81
C ILE A 69 9.96 -4.37 1.80
N HIS A 70 9.59 -3.54 2.77
CA HIS A 70 8.70 -3.94 3.86
C HIS A 70 7.26 -3.51 3.58
N LEU A 71 6.42 -4.50 3.22
CA LEU A 71 5.00 -4.33 2.90
C LEU A 71 4.11 -5.15 3.84
N ALA A 72 4.67 -6.08 4.62
CA ALA A 72 3.92 -6.86 5.60
C ALA A 72 3.29 -5.92 6.65
N ALA A 73 1.97 -5.92 6.75
CA ALA A 73 1.23 -5.04 7.65
C ALA A 73 -0.20 -5.53 7.88
N GLN A 74 -0.76 -5.20 9.03
CA GLN A 74 -2.21 -5.12 9.20
C GLN A 74 -2.65 -3.74 8.68
N ILE A 75 -3.60 -3.67 7.74
CA ILE A 75 -3.98 -2.42 7.05
C ILE A 75 -5.43 -1.98 7.28
N ASN A 76 -6.23 -2.81 7.94
CA ASN A 76 -7.63 -2.51 8.20
C ASN A 76 -7.80 -1.59 9.41
N VAL A 77 -8.25 -0.35 9.17
CA VAL A 77 -8.46 0.67 10.22
C VAL A 77 -9.47 0.16 11.27
N ALA A 78 -10.57 -0.47 10.86
CA ALA A 78 -11.57 -0.95 11.82
C ALA A 78 -11.04 -2.10 12.70
N VAL A 79 -10.15 -2.94 12.17
CA VAL A 79 -9.45 -3.97 12.94
C VAL A 79 -8.46 -3.33 13.91
N SER A 80 -7.72 -2.28 13.49
CA SER A 80 -6.79 -1.59 14.38
C SER A 80 -7.45 -0.99 15.61
N GLU A 81 -8.70 -0.50 15.47
CA GLU A 81 -9.49 0.02 16.60
C GLU A 81 -9.99 -1.08 17.54
N LYS A 82 -10.30 -2.26 17.01
CA LYS A 82 -10.78 -3.40 17.80
C LYS A 82 -9.65 -4.19 18.46
N GLU A 83 -8.52 -4.31 17.80
CA GLU A 83 -7.38 -5.13 18.18
C GLU A 83 -6.07 -4.32 18.19
N PRO A 84 -5.96 -3.21 18.97
CA PRO A 84 -4.82 -2.29 18.89
C PRO A 84 -3.49 -2.95 19.24
N MET A 85 -3.48 -3.91 20.17
CA MET A 85 -2.26 -4.67 20.53
C MET A 85 -1.77 -5.52 19.35
N ARG A 86 -2.68 -6.15 18.61
CA ARG A 86 -2.34 -6.91 17.42
C ARG A 86 -1.82 -6.01 16.31
N ASP A 87 -2.48 -4.87 16.07
CA ASP A 87 -2.07 -3.89 15.08
C ASP A 87 -0.65 -3.37 15.38
N THR A 88 -0.38 -3.01 16.65
CA THR A 88 0.95 -2.56 17.09
C THR A 88 2.01 -3.66 16.92
N ALA A 89 1.69 -4.90 17.29
CA ALA A 89 2.61 -6.01 17.15
C ALA A 89 2.98 -6.29 15.67
N ILE A 90 2.03 -6.18 14.76
CA ILE A 90 2.29 -6.42 13.33
C ILE A 90 2.99 -5.20 12.71
N ASN A 91 2.45 -4.00 12.90
CA ASN A 91 2.89 -2.81 12.17
C ASN A 91 4.15 -2.18 12.76
N VAL A 92 4.32 -2.18 14.09
CA VAL A 92 5.49 -1.58 14.73
C VAL A 92 6.58 -2.62 14.93
N LEU A 93 6.32 -3.71 15.67
CA LEU A 93 7.34 -4.74 15.91
C LEU A 93 7.76 -5.42 14.60
N GLY A 94 6.82 -5.63 13.66
CA GLY A 94 7.14 -6.14 12.32
C GLY A 94 8.10 -5.22 11.55
N THR A 95 7.92 -3.89 11.66
CA THR A 95 8.85 -2.93 11.05
C THR A 95 10.23 -2.97 11.70
N VAL A 96 10.31 -3.06 13.05
CA VAL A 96 11.58 -3.19 13.76
C VAL A 96 12.28 -4.49 13.34
N ALA A 97 11.56 -5.60 13.26
CA ALA A 97 12.11 -6.88 12.80
C ALA A 97 12.65 -6.80 11.37
N ALA A 98 11.90 -6.16 10.45
CA ALA A 98 12.35 -5.98 9.07
C ALA A 98 13.61 -5.10 8.96
N LEU A 99 13.74 -4.08 9.83
CA LEU A 99 14.94 -3.24 9.91
C LEU A 99 16.15 -4.02 10.46
N GLU A 100 15.96 -4.83 11.51
CA GLU A 100 17.02 -5.73 12.02
C GLU A 100 17.42 -6.75 10.95
N ALA A 101 16.45 -7.34 10.25
CA ALA A 101 16.75 -8.22 9.13
C ALA A 101 17.57 -7.53 8.04
N ALA A 102 17.24 -6.29 7.66
CA ALA A 102 18.01 -5.53 6.68
C ALA A 102 19.48 -5.36 7.11
N ARG A 103 19.72 -5.12 8.41
CA ARG A 103 21.09 -5.05 8.95
C ARG A 103 21.82 -6.39 8.88
N HIS A 104 21.19 -7.48 9.33
CA HIS A 104 21.78 -8.81 9.34
C HIS A 104 22.07 -9.33 7.92
N LEU A 105 21.22 -9.00 6.95
CA LEU A 105 21.37 -9.38 5.55
C LEU A 105 22.35 -8.51 4.76
N GLY A 106 22.87 -7.42 5.38
CA GLY A 106 23.77 -6.48 4.71
C GLY A 106 23.09 -5.64 3.62
N ALA A 107 21.77 -5.39 3.75
CA ALA A 107 21.01 -4.66 2.77
C ALA A 107 21.47 -3.20 2.67
N ARG A 108 21.63 -2.73 1.43
CA ARG A 108 22.05 -1.37 1.09
C ARG A 108 20.86 -0.42 0.83
N ALA A 109 19.65 -0.94 0.91
CA ALA A 109 18.43 -0.15 0.80
C ALA A 109 17.29 -0.80 1.61
N PHE A 110 16.48 0.05 2.23
CA PHE A 110 15.25 -0.34 2.91
C PHE A 110 14.11 0.55 2.42
N ARG A 111 12.95 -0.04 2.12
CA ARG A 111 11.74 0.69 1.73
C ARG A 111 10.61 0.35 2.69
N LEU A 112 9.98 1.36 3.29
CA LEU A 112 8.79 1.20 4.13
C LEU A 112 7.54 1.64 3.37
N ALA A 113 6.51 0.78 3.35
CA ALA A 113 5.15 1.20 3.01
C ALA A 113 4.49 1.89 4.20
N SER A 114 4.46 3.22 4.17
CA SER A 114 3.65 4.04 5.05
C SER A 114 2.31 4.40 4.36
N SER A 115 1.54 5.32 4.94
CA SER A 115 0.17 5.61 4.48
C SER A 115 -0.16 7.09 4.65
N ALA A 116 -1.04 7.61 3.80
CA ALA A 116 -1.68 8.91 4.00
C ALA A 116 -2.41 9.03 5.35
N ALA A 117 -2.76 7.90 5.99
CA ALA A 117 -3.40 7.88 7.31
C ALA A 117 -2.56 8.54 8.42
N VAL A 118 -1.25 8.71 8.22
CA VAL A 118 -0.38 9.43 9.17
C VAL A 118 -0.73 10.91 9.29
N TYR A 119 -1.31 11.52 8.25
CA TYR A 119 -1.68 12.93 8.25
C TYR A 119 -2.96 13.24 9.03
N GLY A 120 -3.82 12.22 9.26
CA GLY A 120 -5.13 12.39 9.88
C GLY A 120 -6.07 13.27 9.05
N ASP A 121 -6.99 13.97 9.73
CA ASP A 121 -7.95 14.89 9.11
C ASP A 121 -7.35 16.31 9.03
N ASN A 122 -6.36 16.48 8.14
CA ASN A 122 -5.69 17.76 7.95
C ASN A 122 -6.34 18.55 6.80
N PRO A 123 -6.91 19.74 7.05
CA PRO A 123 -7.59 20.53 6.02
C PRO A 123 -6.64 21.24 5.03
N ARG A 124 -5.33 21.21 5.25
CA ARG A 124 -4.34 21.90 4.40
C ARG A 124 -3.98 21.05 3.18
N LEU A 125 -4.85 20.98 2.21
CA LEU A 125 -4.62 20.24 0.97
C LEU A 125 -3.89 21.07 -0.09
N PRO A 126 -2.99 20.45 -0.87
CA PRO A 126 -2.52 19.06 -0.81
C PRO A 126 -1.57 18.83 0.38
N LEU A 127 -1.65 17.64 1.01
CA LEU A 127 -0.83 17.25 2.15
C LEU A 127 0.63 17.05 1.72
N ARG A 128 1.54 17.80 2.32
CA ARG A 128 2.98 17.74 2.06
C ARG A 128 3.69 16.84 3.07
N GLU A 129 4.86 16.33 2.72
CA GLU A 129 5.64 15.46 3.58
C GLU A 129 6.10 16.14 4.88
N GLU A 130 6.20 17.46 4.87
CA GLU A 130 6.57 18.30 6.03
C GLU A 130 5.41 18.57 7.00
N GLU A 131 4.17 18.22 6.63
CA GLU A 131 3.03 18.35 7.55
C GLU A 131 3.25 17.49 8.79
N ILE A 132 2.93 18.06 9.95
CA ILE A 132 3.04 17.35 11.22
C ILE A 132 2.02 16.20 11.23
N PRO A 133 2.45 14.95 11.39
CA PRO A 133 1.55 13.81 11.50
C PRO A 133 0.58 13.96 12.68
N ALA A 134 -0.71 13.76 12.42
CA ALA A 134 -1.78 13.81 13.41
C ALA A 134 -2.80 12.68 13.15
N PRO A 135 -2.37 11.40 13.26
CA PRO A 135 -3.20 10.27 12.88
C PRO A 135 -4.47 10.17 13.71
N PHE A 136 -5.57 9.75 13.05
CA PHE A 136 -6.91 9.61 13.65
C PHE A 136 -7.29 8.14 13.93
N SER A 137 -6.36 7.20 13.76
CA SER A 137 -6.58 5.77 14.01
C SER A 137 -5.33 5.12 14.57
N HIS A 138 -5.50 3.97 15.26
CA HIS A 138 -4.38 3.13 15.69
C HIS A 138 -3.50 2.72 14.51
N TYR A 139 -4.11 2.36 13.38
CA TYR A 139 -3.37 2.07 12.15
C TYR A 139 -2.48 3.24 11.71
N GLY A 140 -3.05 4.44 11.59
CA GLY A 140 -2.30 5.65 11.21
C GLY A 140 -1.20 5.98 12.22
N LEU A 141 -1.49 5.85 13.52
CA LEU A 141 -0.51 6.04 14.59
C LEU A 141 0.63 5.03 14.48
N ASN A 142 0.34 3.75 14.29
CA ASN A 142 1.36 2.71 14.19
C ASN A 142 2.20 2.85 12.91
N LYS A 143 1.61 3.32 11.80
CA LYS A 143 2.39 3.68 10.60
C LYS A 143 3.35 4.85 10.88
N TRP A 144 2.90 5.87 11.59
CA TRP A 144 3.78 6.97 11.98
C TRP A 144 4.89 6.53 12.94
N ILE A 145 4.59 5.70 13.94
CA ILE A 145 5.60 5.13 14.84
C ILE A 145 6.61 4.30 14.04
N ALA A 146 6.18 3.52 13.08
CA ALA A 146 7.06 2.79 12.18
C ALA A 146 8.01 3.71 11.39
N GLU A 147 7.52 4.86 10.90
CA GLU A 147 8.37 5.89 10.27
C GLU A 147 9.46 6.41 11.23
N GLN A 148 9.12 6.60 12.53
CA GLN A 148 10.09 7.05 13.54
C GLN A 148 11.19 6.01 13.79
N TYR A 149 10.85 4.71 13.78
CA TYR A 149 11.85 3.64 13.83
C TYR A 149 12.76 3.65 12.60
N VAL A 150 12.19 3.81 11.40
CA VAL A 150 12.99 3.91 10.17
C VAL A 150 13.96 5.10 10.24
N ASP A 151 13.49 6.28 10.69
CA ASP A 151 14.36 7.45 10.87
C ASP A 151 15.45 7.20 11.91
N TYR A 152 15.12 6.57 13.05
CA TYR A 152 16.10 6.18 14.05
C TYR A 152 17.17 5.25 13.46
N TYR A 153 16.78 4.19 12.74
CA TYR A 153 17.73 3.25 12.14
C TYR A 153 18.60 3.89 11.07
N ARG A 154 18.05 4.84 10.31
CA ARG A 154 18.82 5.65 9.35
C ARG A 154 19.91 6.47 10.03
N ARG A 155 19.57 7.18 11.10
CA ARG A 155 20.51 8.06 11.80
C ARG A 155 21.53 7.31 12.66
N VAL A 156 21.09 6.28 13.36
CA VAL A 156 21.91 5.60 14.39
C VAL A 156 22.61 4.37 13.82
N HIS A 157 21.92 3.59 13.02
CA HIS A 157 22.44 2.34 12.47
C HIS A 157 22.88 2.44 11.00
N GLN A 158 22.81 3.65 10.42
CA GLN A 158 23.23 3.92 9.05
C GLN A 158 22.55 3.02 8.00
N VAL A 159 21.30 2.58 8.24
CA VAL A 159 20.49 1.85 7.29
C VAL A 159 19.96 2.82 6.24
N PRO A 160 20.34 2.72 4.96
CA PRO A 160 19.79 3.59 3.91
C PRO A 160 18.31 3.26 3.70
N ALA A 161 17.41 4.12 4.18
CA ALA A 161 15.98 3.83 4.22
C ALA A 161 15.15 4.97 3.64
N THR A 162 14.14 4.62 2.84
CA THR A 162 13.15 5.55 2.28
C THR A 162 11.75 5.13 2.71
N ILE A 163 10.94 6.11 3.06
CA ILE A 163 9.55 5.93 3.47
C ILE A 163 8.64 6.41 2.34
N LEU A 164 7.68 5.57 1.94
CA LEU A 164 6.69 5.91 0.93
C LEU A 164 5.31 6.00 1.60
N ARG A 165 4.77 7.22 1.72
CA ARG A 165 3.41 7.48 2.19
C ARG A 165 2.45 7.31 1.02
N LEU A 166 1.73 6.20 1.03
CA LEU A 166 0.84 5.82 -0.06
C LEU A 166 -0.51 6.51 0.07
N ALA A 167 -1.02 7.07 -1.02
CA ALA A 167 -2.42 7.47 -1.17
C ALA A 167 -3.34 6.24 -1.27
N ASN A 168 -4.57 6.38 -1.75
CA ASN A 168 -5.50 5.27 -1.89
C ASN A 168 -5.10 4.35 -3.07
N VAL A 169 -4.36 3.31 -2.75
CA VAL A 169 -3.89 2.34 -3.76
C VAL A 169 -5.05 1.47 -4.25
N TYR A 170 -5.15 1.29 -5.56
CA TYR A 170 -6.14 0.42 -6.18
C TYR A 170 -5.53 -0.36 -7.36
N GLY A 171 -6.16 -1.48 -7.74
CA GLY A 171 -5.69 -2.26 -8.89
C GLY A 171 -6.03 -3.74 -8.82
N PRO A 172 -5.54 -4.53 -9.81
CA PRO A 172 -5.65 -5.98 -9.84
C PRO A 172 -5.17 -6.64 -8.55
N ARG A 173 -5.76 -7.78 -8.18
CA ARG A 173 -5.45 -8.56 -6.96
C ARG A 173 -5.83 -7.89 -5.64
N GLN A 174 -6.42 -6.67 -5.64
CA GLN A 174 -6.98 -6.11 -4.43
C GLN A 174 -8.16 -6.97 -3.94
N ARG A 175 -8.20 -7.27 -2.63
CA ARG A 175 -9.30 -8.01 -2.02
C ARG A 175 -10.43 -7.05 -1.63
N THR A 176 -11.66 -7.57 -1.60
CA THR A 176 -12.85 -6.84 -1.14
C THR A 176 -13.16 -7.12 0.32
N GLN A 177 -12.73 -8.29 0.83
CA GLN A 177 -12.94 -8.68 2.22
C GLN A 177 -11.83 -8.13 3.12
N GLY A 178 -12.25 -7.68 4.30
CA GLY A 178 -11.32 -7.20 5.34
C GLY A 178 -10.78 -5.79 5.08
N GLU A 179 -10.18 -5.55 3.95
CA GLU A 179 -9.41 -4.33 3.63
C GLU A 179 -9.86 -3.70 2.31
N GLY A 180 -11.00 -4.11 1.81
CA GLY A 180 -11.46 -3.71 0.50
C GLY A 180 -11.52 -2.20 0.34
N GLY A 181 -10.57 -1.66 -0.44
CA GLY A 181 -10.66 -0.29 -0.89
C GLY A 181 -11.95 -0.10 -1.70
N VAL A 182 -12.51 1.10 -1.66
CA VAL A 182 -13.79 1.41 -2.31
C VAL A 182 -13.81 1.01 -3.80
N VAL A 183 -12.67 1.11 -4.50
CA VAL A 183 -12.55 0.67 -5.91
C VAL A 183 -12.82 -0.83 -6.03
N ALA A 184 -12.18 -1.66 -5.19
CA ALA A 184 -12.37 -3.11 -5.23
C ALA A 184 -13.81 -3.51 -4.89
N ILE A 185 -14.38 -2.92 -3.82
CA ILE A 185 -15.76 -3.17 -3.37
C ILE A 185 -16.76 -2.84 -4.48
N PHE A 186 -16.62 -1.66 -5.10
CA PHE A 186 -17.53 -1.22 -6.18
C PHE A 186 -17.36 -2.09 -7.43
N THR A 187 -16.12 -2.42 -7.79
CA THR A 187 -15.83 -3.25 -8.95
C THR A 187 -16.43 -4.66 -8.79
N GLU A 188 -16.24 -5.30 -7.62
CA GLU A 188 -16.82 -6.62 -7.35
C GLU A 188 -18.35 -6.60 -7.40
N ALA A 189 -18.97 -5.61 -6.74
CA ALA A 189 -20.43 -5.47 -6.74
C ALA A 189 -20.96 -5.29 -8.16
N LEU A 190 -20.29 -4.48 -8.98
CA LEU A 190 -20.67 -4.28 -10.40
C LEU A 190 -20.50 -5.54 -11.23
N VAL A 191 -19.40 -6.29 -11.07
CA VAL A 191 -19.18 -7.56 -11.79
C VAL A 191 -20.29 -8.54 -11.44
N ARG A 192 -20.67 -8.63 -10.17
CA ARG A 192 -21.73 -9.52 -9.69
C ARG A 192 -23.15 -8.99 -9.91
N GLY A 193 -23.32 -7.80 -10.46
CA GLY A 193 -24.63 -7.17 -10.64
C GLY A 193 -25.35 -6.80 -9.32
N GLN A 194 -24.59 -6.62 -8.25
CA GLN A 194 -25.11 -6.27 -6.94
C GLN A 194 -25.26 -4.76 -6.78
N PRO A 195 -26.21 -4.28 -5.95
CA PRO A 195 -26.35 -2.86 -5.64
C PRO A 195 -25.14 -2.39 -4.80
N ILE A 196 -24.72 -1.15 -5.03
CA ILE A 196 -23.65 -0.48 -4.28
C ILE A 196 -24.26 0.41 -3.21
N GLN A 197 -23.61 0.45 -2.04
CA GLN A 197 -23.89 1.42 -1.00
C GLN A 197 -22.74 2.43 -0.93
N ILE A 198 -23.08 3.71 -0.91
CA ILE A 198 -22.18 4.82 -0.66
C ILE A 198 -22.48 5.35 0.75
N ASP A 199 -21.49 5.35 1.64
CA ASP A 199 -21.63 5.93 2.97
C ASP A 199 -21.53 7.45 2.87
N GLY A 200 -22.51 8.17 3.47
CA GLY A 200 -22.64 9.62 3.35
C GLY A 200 -23.23 10.06 2.01
N ASP A 201 -22.86 11.28 1.57
CA ASP A 201 -23.35 11.91 0.33
C ASP A 201 -22.51 11.60 -0.91
N GLY A 202 -21.43 10.85 -0.75
CA GLY A 202 -20.51 10.51 -1.84
C GLY A 202 -19.61 11.67 -2.32
N GLN A 203 -19.63 12.83 -1.63
CA GLN A 203 -18.79 13.97 -1.95
C GLN A 203 -17.42 13.94 -1.28
N GLN A 204 -17.17 12.96 -0.40
CA GLN A 204 -15.84 12.72 0.15
C GLN A 204 -14.87 12.38 -0.97
N THR A 205 -13.65 12.97 -0.91
CA THR A 205 -12.63 12.81 -1.95
C THR A 205 -11.50 11.90 -1.51
N ARG A 206 -10.90 11.21 -2.48
CA ARG A 206 -9.67 10.43 -2.30
C ARG A 206 -8.73 10.67 -3.49
N ASP A 207 -7.45 10.56 -3.21
CA ASP A 207 -6.40 10.49 -4.22
C ASP A 207 -6.14 9.01 -4.54
N PHE A 208 -6.52 8.57 -5.73
CA PHE A 208 -6.37 7.17 -6.14
C PHE A 208 -5.11 6.97 -6.97
N VAL A 209 -4.23 6.08 -6.52
CA VAL A 209 -2.99 5.73 -7.21
C VAL A 209 -3.01 4.26 -7.64
N PHE A 210 -2.64 4.00 -8.90
CA PHE A 210 -2.63 2.64 -9.44
C PHE A 210 -1.50 1.80 -8.84
N VAL A 211 -1.79 0.55 -8.51
CA VAL A 211 -0.83 -0.35 -7.84
C VAL A 211 0.45 -0.58 -8.64
N GLY A 212 0.37 -0.57 -9.98
CA GLY A 212 1.56 -0.67 -10.84
C GLY A 212 2.52 0.51 -10.68
N ASP A 213 1.98 1.74 -10.53
CA ASP A 213 2.81 2.92 -10.25
C ASP A 213 3.41 2.85 -8.83
N VAL A 214 2.66 2.33 -7.87
CA VAL A 214 3.16 2.10 -6.50
C VAL A 214 4.31 1.10 -6.51
N ALA A 215 4.19 0.00 -7.24
CA ALA A 215 5.27 -0.99 -7.38
C ALA A 215 6.53 -0.37 -8.00
N GLU A 216 6.37 0.50 -9.01
CA GLU A 216 7.49 1.26 -9.59
C GLU A 216 8.13 2.23 -8.58
N ALA A 217 7.34 2.88 -7.71
CA ALA A 217 7.87 3.76 -6.66
C ALA A 217 8.78 3.01 -5.68
N PHE A 218 8.44 1.78 -5.30
CA PHE A 218 9.28 0.96 -4.42
C PHE A 218 10.62 0.60 -5.04
N LEU A 219 10.70 0.52 -6.36
CA LEU A 219 11.93 0.16 -7.09
C LEU A 219 12.65 1.37 -7.67
N HIS A 220 12.04 2.56 -7.57
CA HIS A 220 12.63 3.79 -8.09
C HIS A 220 13.91 4.11 -7.31
N ARG A 221 15.05 4.23 -8.04
CA ARG A 221 16.39 4.50 -7.48
C ARG A 221 16.77 3.58 -6.31
N LEU A 222 16.32 2.32 -6.34
CA LEU A 222 16.62 1.35 -5.29
C LEU A 222 18.13 1.03 -5.29
N GLY A 223 18.78 1.21 -4.13
CA GLY A 223 20.22 1.02 -3.96
C GLY A 223 21.05 2.29 -4.11
N GLU A 224 20.45 3.42 -4.49
CA GLU A 224 21.08 4.73 -4.33
C GLU A 224 21.00 5.15 -2.85
N ALA A 225 22.02 5.88 -2.38
CA ALA A 225 22.08 6.32 -0.97
C ALA A 225 21.09 7.48 -0.74
N GLU A 226 19.82 7.14 -0.65
CA GLU A 226 18.76 8.09 -0.36
C GLU A 226 18.01 7.68 0.90
N GLY A 227 17.65 8.62 1.71
CA GLY A 227 16.88 8.41 2.91
C GLY A 227 15.94 9.57 3.17
N ASP A 228 14.73 9.51 2.63
CA ASP A 228 13.73 10.54 2.85
C ASP A 228 12.31 9.96 2.87
N VAL A 229 11.32 10.81 3.10
CA VAL A 229 9.90 10.50 3.04
C VAL A 229 9.34 11.07 1.75
N TYR A 230 8.57 10.28 0.99
CA TYR A 230 7.90 10.70 -0.23
C TYR A 230 6.44 10.27 -0.25
N ASN A 231 5.57 11.17 -0.70
CA ASN A 231 4.20 10.83 -1.03
C ASN A 231 4.13 10.10 -2.38
N VAL A 232 3.41 9.00 -2.42
CA VAL A 232 3.12 8.25 -3.66
C VAL A 232 1.64 8.40 -3.97
N ALA A 233 1.33 9.28 -4.89
CA ALA A 233 -0.02 9.77 -5.17
C ALA A 233 -0.13 10.32 -6.60
N THR A 234 -1.32 10.80 -6.96
CA THR A 234 -1.57 11.45 -8.25
C THR A 234 -1.80 12.95 -8.13
N ALA A 235 -1.92 13.48 -6.90
CA ALA A 235 -2.32 14.85 -6.58
C ALA A 235 -3.72 15.23 -7.15
N ARG A 236 -4.58 14.23 -7.38
CA ARG A 236 -5.92 14.44 -7.94
C ARG A 236 -6.99 13.97 -6.96
N GLU A 237 -7.95 14.85 -6.71
CA GLU A 237 -9.13 14.50 -5.91
C GLU A 237 -10.21 13.89 -6.80
N VAL A 238 -10.73 12.76 -6.38
CA VAL A 238 -11.88 12.10 -7.02
C VAL A 238 -12.92 11.84 -5.96
N THR A 239 -14.16 12.33 -6.15
CA THR A 239 -15.26 12.03 -5.24
C THR A 239 -15.69 10.56 -5.39
N ILE A 240 -16.31 10.01 -4.36
CA ILE A 240 -16.85 8.63 -4.44
C ILE A 240 -17.95 8.54 -5.49
N ASN A 241 -18.75 9.61 -5.68
CA ASN A 241 -19.73 9.67 -6.77
C ASN A 241 -19.06 9.65 -8.15
N GLN A 242 -17.98 10.42 -8.36
CA GLN A 242 -17.23 10.39 -9.62
C GLN A 242 -16.60 9.03 -9.89
N LEU A 243 -16.06 8.37 -8.86
CA LEU A 243 -15.54 7.01 -8.97
C LEU A 243 -16.63 6.03 -9.43
N TRP A 244 -17.80 6.10 -8.80
CA TRP A 244 -18.95 5.30 -9.18
C TRP A 244 -19.32 5.48 -10.66
N GLU A 245 -19.46 6.73 -11.11
CA GLU A 245 -19.82 7.04 -12.49
C GLU A 245 -18.80 6.48 -13.50
N ARG A 246 -17.50 6.57 -13.22
CA ARG A 246 -16.44 6.01 -14.06
C ARG A 246 -16.52 4.48 -14.14
N LEU A 247 -16.69 3.81 -13.01
CA LEU A 247 -16.85 2.35 -12.98
C LEU A 247 -18.12 1.88 -13.68
N ARG A 248 -19.23 2.63 -13.54
CA ARG A 248 -20.49 2.35 -14.23
C ARG A 248 -20.33 2.40 -15.75
N GLN A 249 -19.58 3.36 -16.27
CA GLN A 249 -19.32 3.49 -17.71
C GLN A 249 -18.59 2.27 -18.29
N LEU A 250 -17.70 1.62 -17.52
CA LEU A 250 -17.03 0.39 -17.96
C LEU A 250 -18.00 -0.77 -18.18
N LYS A 251 -19.16 -0.78 -17.54
CA LYS A 251 -20.21 -1.83 -17.65
C LYS A 251 -21.29 -1.54 -18.70
N ASN A 252 -21.20 -0.50 -19.52
CA ASN A 252 -22.28 -0.08 -20.43
C ASN A 252 -23.64 0.22 -19.74
N ASP A 253 -23.60 0.90 -18.62
CA ASP A 253 -24.67 1.71 -18.00
C ASP A 253 -26.02 1.06 -17.63
N ARG A 254 -26.05 -0.24 -17.30
CA ARG A 254 -27.26 -0.91 -16.81
C ARG A 254 -27.27 -1.20 -15.30
N SER A 255 -26.34 -0.61 -14.55
CA SER A 255 -26.26 -0.84 -13.10
C SER A 255 -27.28 0.01 -12.35
N PRO A 256 -27.92 -0.55 -11.28
CA PRO A 256 -28.83 0.24 -10.46
C PRO A 256 -28.10 1.42 -9.81
N ALA A 257 -28.85 2.50 -9.56
CA ALA A 257 -28.30 3.65 -8.84
C ALA A 257 -27.78 3.20 -7.45
N PRO A 258 -26.71 3.82 -6.93
CA PRO A 258 -26.19 3.48 -5.62
C PRO A 258 -27.19 3.86 -4.53
N ARG A 259 -27.19 3.11 -3.42
CA ARG A 259 -27.91 3.49 -2.22
C ARG A 259 -27.00 4.33 -1.33
N TYR A 260 -27.53 5.39 -0.76
CA TYR A 260 -26.79 6.23 0.18
C TYR A 260 -27.11 5.82 1.61
N GLY A 261 -26.07 5.60 2.42
CA GLY A 261 -26.17 5.26 3.83
C GLY A 261 -25.73 6.42 4.73
N PRO A 262 -25.74 6.24 6.06
CA PRO A 262 -25.18 7.25 6.97
C PRO A 262 -23.69 7.44 6.74
N PRO A 263 -23.14 8.62 7.05
CA PRO A 263 -21.69 8.83 7.02
C PRO A 263 -20.96 7.85 7.96
N ARG A 264 -19.80 7.37 7.54
CA ARG A 264 -18.96 6.52 8.40
C ARG A 264 -18.28 7.36 9.46
N ALA A 265 -18.40 6.96 10.74
CA ALA A 265 -17.74 7.68 11.83
C ALA A 265 -16.20 7.64 11.64
N GLY A 266 -15.54 8.80 11.80
CA GLY A 266 -14.09 8.94 11.64
C GLY A 266 -13.59 8.91 10.18
N ASP A 267 -14.48 8.97 9.20
CA ASP A 267 -14.07 9.04 7.78
C ASP A 267 -13.52 10.44 7.46
N ILE A 268 -12.35 10.49 6.83
CA ILE A 268 -11.72 11.73 6.38
C ILE A 268 -12.51 12.27 5.18
N ARG A 269 -12.96 13.53 5.27
CA ARG A 269 -13.79 14.14 4.22
C ARG A 269 -13.01 14.36 2.92
N PHE A 270 -11.81 14.92 2.99
CA PHE A 270 -11.00 15.27 1.84
C PHE A 270 -9.57 14.74 1.99
N SER A 271 -9.06 14.10 0.95
CA SER A 271 -7.69 13.59 0.95
C SER A 271 -7.04 13.74 -0.41
N ARG A 272 -5.94 14.50 -0.44
CA ARG A 272 -5.07 14.69 -1.60
C ARG A 272 -3.64 14.91 -1.12
N LEU A 273 -2.68 14.18 -1.66
CA LEU A 273 -1.27 14.33 -1.32
C LEU A 273 -0.55 15.23 -2.33
N ALA A 274 0.41 15.98 -1.86
CA ALA A 274 1.36 16.71 -2.69
C ALA A 274 2.35 15.72 -3.33
N THR A 275 2.76 15.98 -4.58
CA THR A 275 3.66 15.09 -5.33
C THR A 275 4.92 15.79 -5.82
N GLU A 276 5.12 17.07 -5.47
CA GLU A 276 6.26 17.88 -5.94
C GLU A 276 7.59 17.31 -5.43
N LYS A 277 7.65 16.81 -4.20
CA LYS A 277 8.85 16.20 -3.63
C LYS A 277 9.19 14.88 -4.33
N ALA A 278 8.21 14.02 -4.56
CA ALA A 278 8.39 12.79 -5.34
C ALA A 278 8.80 13.12 -6.79
N GLY A 279 8.22 14.18 -7.39
CA GLY A 279 8.60 14.67 -8.69
C GLY A 279 10.06 15.15 -8.76
N ALA A 280 10.54 15.88 -7.76
CA ALA A 280 11.95 16.28 -7.65
C ALA A 280 12.88 15.06 -7.47
N TRP A 281 12.40 14.00 -6.84
CA TRP A 281 13.09 12.71 -6.75
C TRP A 281 13.10 11.94 -8.10
N GLY A 282 12.30 12.39 -9.09
CA GLY A 282 12.18 11.77 -10.43
C GLY A 282 11.05 10.77 -10.57
N PHE A 283 10.15 10.71 -9.60
CA PHE A 283 9.00 9.79 -9.61
C PHE A 283 7.67 10.52 -9.82
N TRP A 284 6.85 10.00 -10.73
CA TRP A 284 5.45 10.39 -10.96
C TRP A 284 4.59 9.16 -11.22
N ALA A 285 3.41 9.09 -10.62
CA ALA A 285 2.39 8.13 -11.02
C ALA A 285 1.93 8.46 -12.45
N LYS A 286 2.00 7.48 -13.34
CA LYS A 286 1.78 7.66 -14.80
C LYS A 286 0.44 7.14 -15.28
N THR A 287 -0.16 6.19 -14.57
CA THR A 287 -1.38 5.50 -15.00
C THR A 287 -2.61 6.39 -14.79
N PRO A 288 -3.32 6.78 -15.85
CA PRO A 288 -4.59 7.50 -15.72
C PRO A 288 -5.62 6.66 -14.94
N LEU A 289 -6.51 7.33 -14.17
CA LEU A 289 -7.51 6.63 -13.37
C LEU A 289 -8.36 5.66 -14.19
N ASP A 290 -8.87 6.10 -15.34
CA ASP A 290 -9.76 5.29 -16.19
C ASP A 290 -9.04 4.04 -16.74
N GLU A 291 -7.74 4.15 -17.06
CA GLU A 291 -6.92 3.00 -17.48
C GLU A 291 -6.74 2.02 -16.32
N GLY A 292 -6.38 2.51 -15.14
CA GLY A 292 -6.22 1.68 -13.95
C GLY A 292 -7.52 0.99 -13.53
N LEU A 293 -8.66 1.69 -13.62
CA LEU A 293 -10.00 1.12 -13.37
C LEU A 293 -10.34 0.02 -14.39
N SER A 294 -10.02 0.22 -15.68
CA SER A 294 -10.23 -0.80 -16.72
C SER A 294 -9.43 -2.07 -16.42
N ARG A 295 -8.14 -1.95 -16.06
CA ARG A 295 -7.30 -3.09 -15.70
C ARG A 295 -7.83 -3.80 -14.44
N THR A 296 -8.32 -3.05 -13.47
CA THR A 296 -8.93 -3.59 -12.24
C THR A 296 -10.21 -4.35 -12.58
N TRP A 297 -11.06 -3.78 -13.42
CA TRP A 297 -12.29 -4.40 -13.90
C TRP A 297 -12.03 -5.74 -14.60
N GLU A 298 -11.08 -5.79 -15.53
CA GLU A 298 -10.70 -7.00 -16.25
C GLU A 298 -10.27 -8.12 -15.28
N ASP A 299 -9.43 -7.80 -14.30
CA ASP A 299 -8.97 -8.74 -13.27
C ASP A 299 -10.15 -9.32 -12.46
N PHE A 300 -11.08 -8.47 -12.00
CA PHE A 300 -12.25 -8.94 -11.25
C PHE A 300 -13.19 -9.79 -12.10
N ARG A 301 -13.33 -9.52 -13.40
CA ARG A 301 -14.11 -10.35 -14.33
C ARG A 301 -13.53 -11.74 -14.51
N HIS A 302 -12.21 -11.88 -14.52
CA HIS A 302 -11.54 -13.16 -14.70
C HIS A 302 -11.54 -14.03 -13.43
N ARG A 303 -11.69 -13.41 -12.25
CA ARG A 303 -11.71 -14.13 -10.98
C ARG A 303 -13.12 -14.62 -10.56
N ASN A 304 -14.18 -14.04 -11.13
CA ASN A 304 -15.58 -14.37 -10.84
C ASN A 304 -16.26 -14.99 -12.05
#